data_4539b30e6214b6666f27d350c4ed0f53
#
_entry.id   4539b30e6214b6666f27d350c4ed0f53
#
_cell.length_a   1.000
_cell.length_b   1.000
_cell.length_c   1.000
_cell.angle_alpha   90.00
_cell.angle_beta   90.00
_cell.angle_gamma   90.00
#
_symmetry.space_group_name_H-M   'P 1'
#
loop_
_entity.id
_entity.type
_entity.pdbx_description
1 polymer ?
#
loop_
_entity_poly.entity_id
_entity_poly.type
_entity_poly.pdbx_seq_one_letter_code
_entity_poly.pdbx_strand_id
1 'polypeptide(L)' 'MDTIFIKTHQPGTHYAKPHFFVLSKGLNSGKPSNEGFTNSFVLVFQTEAQKEDIFWIAMSLWKSKFWMPFLRG' A
#
# COMPACT_ATOMS: atom_id res chain seq x y z
N MET A 1 6.33 -15.11 -12.34
CA MET A 1 6.21 -14.02 -11.35
C MET A 1 4.75 -13.72 -11.10
N ASP A 2 4.37 -13.61 -9.85
CA ASP A 2 2.99 -13.32 -9.50
C ASP A 2 2.63 -11.89 -9.83
N THR A 3 1.38 -11.69 -10.20
CA THR A 3 0.88 -10.37 -10.55
C THR A 3 0.48 -9.61 -9.29
N ILE A 4 0.93 -8.38 -9.19
CA ILE A 4 0.55 -7.46 -8.13
C ILE A 4 -0.26 -6.34 -8.77
N PHE A 5 -1.48 -6.10 -8.27
CA PHE A 5 -2.31 -5.02 -8.76
C PHE A 5 -2.23 -3.83 -7.82
N ILE A 6 -2.02 -2.65 -8.39
CA ILE A 6 -1.97 -1.40 -7.63
C ILE A 6 -2.99 -0.46 -8.23
N LYS A 7 -3.88 0.04 -7.38
CA LYS A 7 -4.91 0.99 -7.83
C LYS A 7 -5.33 1.90 -6.70
N THR A 8 -6.00 2.99 -7.04
CA THR A 8 -6.55 3.91 -6.05
C THR A 8 -7.67 3.20 -5.28
N HIS A 9 -7.61 3.27 -3.95
CA HIS A 9 -8.65 2.69 -3.11
C HIS A 9 -9.94 3.51 -3.19
N GLN A 10 -11.05 2.82 -3.35
CA GLN A 10 -12.38 3.43 -3.30
C GLN A 10 -13.00 3.10 -1.95
N PRO A 11 -13.39 4.10 -1.13
CA PRO A 11 -14.04 3.83 0.15
C PRO A 11 -15.23 2.90 -0.01
N GLY A 12 -15.35 1.94 0.89
CA GLY A 12 -16.43 0.96 0.84
C GLY A 12 -16.16 -0.27 0.00
N THR A 13 -15.04 -0.30 -0.72
CA THR A 13 -14.67 -1.47 -1.53
C THR A 13 -14.02 -2.52 -0.64
N HIS A 14 -14.43 -3.78 -0.84
CA HIS A 14 -13.86 -4.92 -0.13
C HIS A 14 -13.02 -5.76 -1.08
N TYR A 15 -11.92 -6.29 -0.57
CA TYR A 15 -10.98 -7.08 -1.36
C TYR A 15 -10.87 -8.49 -0.77
N ALA A 16 -11.17 -9.50 -1.57
CA ALA A 16 -11.14 -10.89 -1.13
C ALA A 16 -9.72 -11.44 -1.02
N LYS A 17 -8.82 -10.95 -1.87
CA LYS A 17 -7.42 -11.41 -1.87
C LYS A 17 -6.59 -10.66 -0.85
N PRO A 18 -5.42 -11.22 -0.46
CA PRO A 18 -4.51 -10.49 0.43
C PRO A 18 -4.16 -9.12 -0.13
N HIS A 19 -4.17 -8.12 0.73
CA HIS A 19 -3.94 -6.74 0.29
C HIS A 19 -3.47 -5.88 1.45
N PHE A 20 -2.87 -4.73 1.11
CA PHE A 20 -2.67 -3.66 2.07
C PHE A 20 -2.77 -2.32 1.36
N PHE A 21 -2.79 -1.25 2.14
CA PHE A 21 -2.98 0.10 1.62
C PHE A 21 -1.74 0.94 1.86
N VAL A 22 -1.54 1.94 0.99
CA VAL A 22 -0.45 2.90 1.14
C VAL A 22 -1.06 4.29 1.06
N LEU A 23 -0.83 5.10 2.09
CA LEU A 23 -1.33 6.46 2.12
C LEU A 23 -0.69 7.27 0.98
N SER A 24 -1.52 8.02 0.26
CA SER A 24 -1.04 8.80 -0.89
C SER A 24 -0.88 10.28 -0.61
N LYS A 25 -1.40 10.77 0.52
CA LYS A 25 -1.35 12.19 0.87
C LYS A 25 -1.09 12.38 2.35
N GLY A 26 -0.61 13.56 2.70
CA GLY A 26 -0.39 13.93 4.08
C GLY A 26 1.02 13.63 4.56
N LEU A 27 1.24 13.84 5.86
CA LEU A 27 2.55 13.65 6.46
C LEU A 27 3.01 12.20 6.45
N ASN A 28 2.05 11.27 6.40
CA ASN A 28 2.34 9.84 6.40
C ASN A 28 2.27 9.23 5.00
N SER A 29 2.46 10.03 3.94
CA SER A 29 2.46 9.50 2.57
C SER A 29 3.45 8.36 2.44
N GLY A 30 3.01 7.28 1.82
CA GLY A 30 3.84 6.10 1.62
C GLY A 30 3.79 5.10 2.76
N LYS A 31 3.12 5.42 3.86
CA LYS A 31 3.01 4.49 4.99
C LYS A 31 2.10 3.32 4.62
N PRO A 32 2.60 2.08 4.70
CA PRO A 32 1.73 0.92 4.51
C PRO A 32 0.81 0.72 5.71
N SER A 33 -0.41 0.26 5.44
CA SER A 33 -1.41 0.07 6.48
C SER A 33 -2.34 -1.06 6.10
N ASN A 34 -2.89 -1.74 7.10
CA ASN A 34 -3.93 -2.75 6.88
C ASN A 34 -5.32 -2.13 6.79
N GLU A 35 -5.44 -0.83 7.00
CA GLU A 35 -6.72 -0.13 6.91
C GLU A 35 -6.73 0.79 5.70
N GLY A 36 -7.88 0.81 4.99
CA GLY A 36 -8.06 1.69 3.86
C GLY A 36 -8.45 3.09 4.29
N PHE A 37 -7.91 4.07 3.60
CA PHE A 37 -8.24 5.48 3.83
C PHE A 37 -8.69 6.11 2.52
N THR A 38 -9.38 7.23 2.61
CA THR A 38 -9.88 7.93 1.43
C THR A 38 -8.76 8.24 0.42
N ASN A 39 -7.60 8.67 0.91
CA ASN A 39 -6.46 8.99 0.04
C ASN A 39 -5.41 7.91 0.18
N SER A 40 -5.67 6.76 -0.43
CA SER A 40 -4.72 5.65 -0.38
C SER A 40 -4.74 4.86 -1.69
N PHE A 41 -3.65 4.12 -1.91
CA PHE A 41 -3.59 3.10 -2.96
C PHE A 41 -3.76 1.74 -2.29
N VAL A 42 -4.36 0.80 -3.01
CA VAL A 42 -4.44 -0.58 -2.55
C VAL A 42 -3.53 -1.44 -3.41
N LEU A 43 -2.75 -2.31 -2.76
CA LEU A 43 -1.91 -3.29 -3.43
C LEU A 43 -2.53 -4.67 -3.16
N VAL A 44 -2.87 -5.38 -4.22
CA VAL A 44 -3.55 -6.68 -4.13
C VAL A 44 -2.60 -7.77 -4.58
N PHE A 45 -2.48 -8.83 -3.78
CA PHE A 45 -1.50 -9.90 -3.98
C PHE A 45 -2.20 -11.24 -4.20
N GLN A 46 -1.45 -12.19 -4.74
CA GLN A 46 -1.97 -13.54 -4.98
C GLN A 46 -1.96 -14.40 -3.71
N THR A 47 -0.96 -14.19 -2.84
CA THR A 47 -0.82 -14.99 -1.62
C THR A 47 -0.53 -14.10 -0.43
N GLU A 48 -0.85 -14.61 0.76
CA GLU A 48 -0.57 -13.91 2.02
C GLU A 48 0.94 -13.75 2.23
N ALA A 49 1.72 -14.76 1.87
CA ALA A 49 3.17 -14.69 2.00
C ALA A 49 3.76 -13.56 1.16
N GLN A 50 3.29 -13.40 -0.07
CA GLN A 50 3.73 -12.32 -0.94
C GLN A 50 3.36 -10.97 -0.35
N LYS A 51 2.14 -10.84 0.16
CA LYS A 51 1.66 -9.61 0.79
C LYS A 51 2.54 -9.23 1.98
N GLU A 52 2.86 -10.20 2.84
CA GLU A 52 3.68 -9.95 4.02
C GLU A 52 5.08 -9.48 3.65
N ASP A 53 5.72 -10.12 2.68
CA ASP A 53 7.06 -9.75 2.25
C ASP A 53 7.07 -8.32 1.72
N ILE A 54 6.15 -7.99 0.85
CA ILE A 54 6.09 -6.67 0.24
C ILE A 54 5.69 -5.61 1.27
N PHE A 55 4.81 -5.96 2.21
CA PHE A 55 4.43 -5.05 3.29
C PHE A 55 5.65 -4.58 4.09
N TRP A 56 6.52 -5.53 4.48
CA TRP A 56 7.70 -5.18 5.25
C TRP A 56 8.71 -4.36 4.45
N ILE A 57 8.84 -4.65 3.16
CA ILE A 57 9.68 -3.84 2.27
C ILE A 57 9.13 -2.42 2.20
N ALA A 58 7.82 -2.28 2.01
CA ALA A 58 7.17 -0.98 1.93
C ALA A 58 7.32 -0.21 3.26
N MET A 59 7.21 -0.90 4.39
CA MET A 59 7.39 -0.27 5.69
C MET A 59 8.82 0.26 5.86
N SER A 60 9.81 -0.52 5.42
CA SER A 60 11.22 -0.09 5.47
C SER A 60 11.45 1.14 4.60
N LEU A 61 10.88 1.15 3.41
CA LEU A 61 11.01 2.30 2.51
C LEU A 61 10.35 3.54 3.10
N TRP A 62 9.20 3.37 3.73
CA TRP A 62 8.53 4.49 4.37
C TRP A 62 9.35 5.04 5.53
N LYS A 63 9.90 4.17 6.37
CA LYS A 63 10.72 4.59 7.51
C LYS A 63 11.97 5.34 7.08
N SER A 64 12.53 4.98 5.91
CA SER A 64 13.68 5.67 5.36
C SER A 64 13.30 6.94 4.60
N LYS A 65 11.98 7.20 4.50
CA LYS A 65 11.40 8.33 3.78
C LYS A 65 11.69 8.29 2.29
N PHE A 66 11.92 7.09 1.77
CA PHE A 66 12.18 6.89 0.35
C PHE A 66 11.00 7.33 -0.53
N TRP A 67 9.78 7.10 -0.05
CA TRP A 67 8.57 7.42 -0.81
C TRP A 67 8.31 8.90 -0.97
N MET A 68 8.80 9.74 -0.06
CA MET A 68 8.42 11.15 -0.01
C MET A 68 8.56 11.90 -1.33
N PRO A 69 9.70 11.78 -2.06
CA PRO A 69 9.85 12.51 -3.32
C PRO A 69 8.88 12.05 -4.40
N PHE A 70 8.37 10.82 -4.30
CA PHE A 70 7.51 10.24 -5.32
C PHE A 70 6.03 10.48 -5.06
N LEU A 71 5.65 10.64 -3.78
CA LEU A 71 4.25 10.73 -3.39
C LEU A 71 3.79 12.15 -3.07
N ARG A 72 4.71 13.09 -2.98
CA ARG A 72 4.35 14.50 -2.78
C ARG A 72 3.68 15.00 -4.04
N GLY A 73 2.47 15.42 -3.89
CA GLY A 73 1.72 15.96 -5.00
C GLY A 73 1.83 17.45 -5.10
#